data_604d378466d5969770083d66aff3d223
#
_entry.id   604d378466d5969770083d66aff3d223
#
_cell.length_a   1.000
_cell.length_b   1.000
_cell.length_c   1.000
_cell.angle_alpha   90.00
_cell.angle_beta   90.00
_cell.angle_gamma   90.00
#
_symmetry.space_group_name_H-M   'P 1'
#
loop_
_entity.id
_entity.type
_entity.pdbx_description
1 polymer ?
#
loop_
_entity_poly.entity_id
_entity_poly.type
_entity_poly.pdbx_seq_one_letter_code
_entity_poly.pdbx_strand_id
1 'polypeptide(L)'
;KKIAWDYLKFYTKGLPNTKYNETELRCDFFNGSRITLLSSENPDSIRGIYLDGVVCDEASQISRELIDEVIRPAIADRKGWMSLCSTPKGMNNIFYDMYLKAQQEKDWFLYKAKASETNLVDKEELDAAFKVMGAATYNQEFECSFIGNVRGSIYGELISKLEDEKRIARVPYDPSYPVNTAWDIGFNDSTAILFYQNVGHAINIIDCYENNNQAFPHYAQILKEKDYVYDKHIGPHDLEQTDFTTGRTRREVAYQLGLKFRIAPKLSIEDGIHAVKMLLPRCYIDVDNCTK
;
A
#
# COMPACT_ATOMS: atom_id res chain seq x y z
N LYS A 1 15.58 14.22 -13.95
CA LYS A 1 16.13 15.57 -13.74
C LYS A 1 16.46 16.31 -15.03
N LYS A 2 17.26 15.75 -15.97
CA LYS A 2 17.71 16.44 -17.19
C LYS A 2 16.54 16.95 -18.04
N ILE A 3 15.54 16.11 -18.31
CA ILE A 3 14.37 16.47 -19.10
C ILE A 3 13.59 17.61 -18.43
N ALA A 4 13.32 17.51 -17.14
CA ALA A 4 12.62 18.56 -16.39
C ALA A 4 13.41 19.88 -16.37
N TRP A 5 14.75 19.81 -16.33
CA TRP A 5 15.62 20.99 -16.42
C TRP A 5 15.53 21.67 -17.79
N ASP A 6 15.51 20.90 -18.87
CA ASP A 6 15.38 21.42 -20.22
C ASP A 6 14.00 22.09 -20.41
N TYR A 7 12.92 21.51 -19.89
CA TYR A 7 11.60 22.13 -19.89
C TYR A 7 11.56 23.42 -19.04
N LEU A 8 12.17 23.42 -17.86
CA LEU A 8 12.23 24.63 -17.03
C LEU A 8 12.93 25.76 -17.78
N LYS A 9 14.08 25.51 -18.42
CA LYS A 9 14.77 26.49 -19.25
C LYS A 9 13.90 26.95 -20.43
N PHE A 10 13.25 26.01 -21.11
CA PHE A 10 12.41 26.31 -22.26
C PHE A 10 11.27 27.28 -21.90
N TYR A 11 10.57 27.02 -20.82
CA TYR A 11 9.43 27.85 -20.38
C TYR A 11 9.83 29.18 -19.72
N THR A 12 11.06 29.29 -19.23
CA THR A 12 11.53 30.50 -18.52
C THR A 12 12.47 31.37 -19.36
N LYS A 13 12.94 30.92 -20.54
CA LYS A 13 13.91 31.66 -21.39
C LYS A 13 13.45 33.04 -21.82
N GLY A 14 12.14 33.31 -21.86
CA GLY A 14 11.56 34.61 -22.22
C GLY A 14 11.41 35.60 -21.06
N LEU A 15 11.69 35.15 -19.83
CA LEU A 15 11.59 36.01 -18.65
C LEU A 15 12.87 36.85 -18.47
N PRO A 16 12.73 38.19 -18.19
CA PRO A 16 13.88 39.06 -18.09
C PRO A 16 14.79 38.69 -16.92
N ASN A 17 16.09 38.89 -17.11
CA ASN A 17 17.11 38.68 -16.06
C ASN A 17 17.09 37.31 -15.37
N THR A 18 16.58 36.26 -16.04
CA THR A 18 16.62 34.90 -15.55
C THR A 18 18.05 34.34 -15.61
N LYS A 19 18.53 33.77 -14.51
CA LYS A 19 19.84 33.14 -14.40
C LYS A 19 19.73 31.65 -14.15
N TYR A 20 20.53 30.86 -14.86
CA TYR A 20 20.54 29.41 -14.73
C TYR A 20 21.86 28.93 -14.12
N ASN A 21 21.78 28.06 -13.14
CA ASN A 21 22.90 27.33 -12.57
C ASN A 21 22.78 25.85 -12.99
N GLU A 22 23.59 25.43 -13.94
CA GLU A 22 23.55 24.07 -14.50
C GLU A 22 24.01 22.99 -13.50
N THR A 23 24.87 23.36 -12.55
CA THR A 23 25.39 22.42 -11.54
C THR A 23 24.33 22.12 -10.45
N GLU A 24 23.67 23.16 -9.99
CA GLU A 24 22.66 23.06 -8.94
C GLU A 24 21.24 22.80 -9.51
N LEU A 25 21.09 22.82 -10.85
CA LEU A 25 19.79 22.78 -11.55
C LEU A 25 18.83 23.80 -10.98
N ARG A 26 19.30 25.06 -10.89
CA ARG A 26 18.63 26.17 -10.24
C ARG A 26 18.38 27.30 -11.23
N CYS A 27 17.17 27.84 -11.19
CA CYS A 27 16.75 29.00 -11.95
C CYS A 27 16.40 30.13 -10.98
N ASP A 28 17.14 31.25 -11.06
CA ASP A 28 16.90 32.47 -10.26
C ASP A 28 16.22 33.53 -11.13
N PHE A 29 15.13 34.12 -10.66
CA PHE A 29 14.34 35.13 -11.36
C PHE A 29 14.63 36.54 -10.88
N PHE A 30 14.25 37.52 -11.69
CA PHE A 30 14.51 38.95 -11.44
C PHE A 30 13.88 39.50 -10.14
N ASN A 31 12.80 38.89 -9.69
CA ASN A 31 12.08 39.24 -8.45
C ASN A 31 12.63 38.56 -7.20
N GLY A 32 13.75 37.85 -7.32
CA GLY A 32 14.40 37.11 -6.23
C GLY A 32 13.80 35.72 -5.97
N SER A 33 12.75 35.30 -6.71
CA SER A 33 12.24 33.95 -6.60
C SER A 33 13.19 32.93 -7.27
N ARG A 34 13.04 31.67 -6.89
CA ARG A 34 13.94 30.58 -7.31
C ARG A 34 13.18 29.31 -7.51
N ILE A 35 13.55 28.55 -8.55
CA ILE A 35 13.15 27.16 -8.74
C ILE A 35 14.39 26.29 -8.75
N THR A 36 14.40 25.21 -7.98
CA THR A 36 15.51 24.24 -7.93
C THR A 36 14.97 22.84 -8.10
N LEU A 37 15.64 22.01 -8.92
CA LEU A 37 15.30 20.60 -9.11
C LEU A 37 16.12 19.73 -8.18
N LEU A 38 15.45 19.14 -7.21
CA LEU A 38 16.07 18.29 -6.18
C LEU A 38 15.84 16.80 -6.48
N SER A 39 16.58 15.91 -5.81
CA SER A 39 16.35 14.46 -5.85
C SER A 39 15.62 14.01 -4.60
N SER A 40 14.69 13.08 -4.77
CA SER A 40 13.98 12.43 -3.65
C SER A 40 14.75 11.26 -3.05
N GLU A 41 15.88 10.85 -3.64
CA GLU A 41 16.65 9.67 -3.20
C GLU A 41 17.32 9.84 -1.82
N ASN A 42 17.65 11.07 -1.45
CA ASN A 42 18.26 11.38 -0.16
C ASN A 42 17.48 12.50 0.54
N PRO A 43 16.53 12.18 1.42
CA PRO A 43 15.73 13.15 2.17
C PRO A 43 16.57 14.15 2.98
N ASP A 44 17.68 13.71 3.55
CA ASP A 44 18.55 14.57 4.38
C ASP A 44 19.17 15.73 3.58
N SER A 45 19.40 15.55 2.29
CA SER A 45 19.90 16.63 1.42
C SER A 45 18.92 17.79 1.22
N ILE A 46 17.66 17.59 1.58
CA ILE A 46 16.55 18.55 1.43
C ILE A 46 16.18 19.16 2.80
N ARG A 47 16.68 18.59 3.91
CA ARG A 47 16.40 19.12 5.26
C ARG A 47 16.94 20.54 5.41
N GLY A 48 16.20 21.39 6.12
CA GLY A 48 16.60 22.77 6.45
C GLY A 48 16.38 23.81 5.37
N ILE A 49 15.73 23.48 4.26
CA ILE A 49 15.29 24.46 3.26
C ILE A 49 13.89 24.98 3.58
N TYR A 50 13.63 26.23 3.21
CA TYR A 50 12.30 26.85 3.30
C TYR A 50 11.65 26.83 1.91
N LEU A 51 10.41 26.39 1.83
CA LEU A 51 9.69 26.26 0.57
C LEU A 51 8.39 27.05 0.58
N ASP A 52 8.18 27.88 -0.45
CA ASP A 52 6.90 28.51 -0.74
C ASP A 52 5.98 27.56 -1.52
N GLY A 53 6.55 26.59 -2.22
CA GLY A 53 5.81 25.54 -2.90
C GLY A 53 6.73 24.40 -3.35
N VAL A 54 6.16 23.22 -3.54
CA VAL A 54 6.85 22.04 -4.05
C VAL A 54 5.98 21.26 -5.02
N VAL A 55 6.59 20.80 -6.09
CA VAL A 55 6.01 19.81 -7.02
C VAL A 55 6.79 18.52 -6.87
N CYS A 56 6.11 17.46 -6.47
CA CYS A 56 6.63 16.11 -6.39
C CYS A 56 6.19 15.34 -7.64
N ASP A 57 7.12 15.13 -8.56
CA ASP A 57 6.93 14.30 -9.74
C ASP A 57 7.20 12.84 -9.39
N GLU A 58 6.48 11.91 -10.04
CA GLU A 58 6.52 10.48 -9.71
C GLU A 58 6.27 10.19 -8.21
N ALA A 59 5.29 10.89 -7.63
CA ALA A 59 5.03 10.90 -6.19
C ALA A 59 4.71 9.51 -5.61
N SER A 60 4.22 8.57 -6.43
CA SER A 60 4.01 7.17 -6.02
C SER A 60 5.29 6.40 -5.65
N GLN A 61 6.46 6.92 -6.05
CA GLN A 61 7.77 6.33 -5.77
C GLN A 61 8.54 7.08 -4.68
N ILE A 62 7.99 8.18 -4.17
CA ILE A 62 8.61 8.99 -3.11
C ILE A 62 8.38 8.32 -1.76
N SER A 63 9.40 8.33 -0.90
CA SER A 63 9.29 7.80 0.45
C SER A 63 8.34 8.63 1.33
N ARG A 64 7.63 7.96 2.23
CA ARG A 64 6.77 8.61 3.23
C ARG A 64 7.58 9.60 4.09
N GLU A 65 8.79 9.20 4.50
CA GLU A 65 9.70 10.03 5.28
C GLU A 65 9.95 11.39 4.62
N LEU A 66 10.21 11.42 3.30
CA LEU A 66 10.46 12.68 2.59
C LEU A 66 9.24 13.61 2.64
N ILE A 67 8.04 13.09 2.47
CA ILE A 67 6.81 13.90 2.51
C ILE A 67 6.52 14.38 3.93
N ASP A 68 6.48 13.46 4.91
CA ASP A 68 5.98 13.76 6.25
C ASP A 68 7.00 14.47 7.12
N GLU A 69 8.29 14.12 7.03
CA GLU A 69 9.32 14.61 7.92
C GLU A 69 10.17 15.76 7.34
N VAL A 70 10.18 15.91 6.02
CA VAL A 70 11.03 16.92 5.36
C VAL A 70 10.18 17.97 4.65
N ILE A 71 9.32 17.57 3.70
CA ILE A 71 8.58 18.54 2.87
C ILE A 71 7.50 19.25 3.68
N ARG A 72 6.70 18.51 4.45
CA ARG A 72 5.64 19.10 5.28
C ARG A 72 6.16 20.18 6.25
N PRO A 73 7.22 19.94 7.03
CA PRO A 73 7.82 21.00 7.85
C PRO A 73 8.39 22.17 7.01
N ALA A 74 9.05 21.90 5.88
CA ALA A 74 9.67 22.92 5.04
C ALA A 74 8.67 23.92 4.43
N ILE A 75 7.44 23.48 4.14
CA ILE A 75 6.37 24.37 3.62
C ILE A 75 5.53 25.04 4.73
N ALA A 76 5.57 24.50 5.97
CA ALA A 76 4.70 24.95 7.05
C ALA A 76 4.95 26.39 7.46
N ASP A 77 6.21 26.80 7.60
CA ASP A 77 6.60 28.15 8.06
C ASP A 77 6.09 29.28 7.13
N ARG A 78 6.01 28.97 5.84
CA ARG A 78 5.57 29.95 4.82
C ARG A 78 4.13 29.74 4.35
N LYS A 79 3.40 28.81 4.98
CA LYS A 79 2.07 28.39 4.51
C LYS A 79 2.09 28.04 3.03
N GLY A 80 3.15 27.34 2.62
CA GLY A 80 3.39 26.94 1.25
C GLY A 80 2.43 25.87 0.77
N TRP A 81 2.48 25.57 -0.52
CA TRP A 81 1.65 24.56 -1.18
C TRP A 81 2.47 23.35 -1.64
N MET A 82 1.79 22.21 -1.81
CA MET A 82 2.37 20.99 -2.34
C MET A 82 1.49 20.45 -3.46
N SER A 83 2.13 20.05 -4.57
CA SER A 83 1.49 19.33 -5.67
C SER A 83 2.16 17.97 -5.83
N LEU A 84 1.35 16.92 -5.94
CA LEU A 84 1.79 15.54 -6.16
C LEU A 84 1.29 15.09 -7.52
N CYS A 85 2.20 14.70 -8.41
CA CYS A 85 1.88 14.19 -9.74
C CYS A 85 2.48 12.80 -9.90
N SER A 86 1.70 11.83 -10.36
CA SER A 86 2.20 10.48 -10.65
C SER A 86 1.18 9.65 -11.42
N THR A 87 1.64 8.63 -12.13
CA THR A 87 0.84 7.43 -12.37
C THR A 87 0.73 6.61 -11.08
N PRO A 88 -0.39 5.93 -10.84
CA PRO A 88 -0.53 5.03 -9.69
C PRO A 88 0.50 3.90 -9.71
N LYS A 89 0.98 3.51 -8.52
CA LYS A 89 1.90 2.34 -8.34
C LYS A 89 1.37 1.44 -7.22
N GLY A 90 0.10 1.04 -7.33
CA GLY A 90 -0.60 0.29 -6.29
C GLY A 90 -1.06 1.17 -5.12
N MET A 91 -1.57 0.54 -4.07
CA MET A 91 -2.22 1.22 -2.94
C MET A 91 -1.30 1.41 -1.72
N ASN A 92 -0.14 0.74 -1.67
CA ASN A 92 0.76 0.82 -0.51
C ASN A 92 1.87 1.87 -0.71
N ASN A 93 1.48 3.15 -0.82
CA ASN A 93 2.42 4.27 -0.92
C ASN A 93 1.76 5.59 -0.49
N ILE A 94 2.58 6.59 -0.19
CA ILE A 94 2.11 7.90 0.29
C ILE A 94 1.20 8.62 -0.73
N PHE A 95 1.38 8.41 -2.04
CA PHE A 95 0.56 9.02 -3.07
C PHE A 95 -0.89 8.52 -3.02
N TYR A 96 -1.10 7.23 -2.76
CA TYR A 96 -2.44 6.67 -2.57
C TYR A 96 -3.12 7.22 -1.31
N ASP A 97 -2.39 7.33 -0.20
CA ASP A 97 -2.95 7.90 1.03
C ASP A 97 -3.36 9.37 0.83
N MET A 98 -2.53 10.16 0.12
CA MET A 98 -2.86 11.53 -0.23
C MET A 98 -4.04 11.61 -1.22
N TYR A 99 -4.17 10.65 -2.13
CA TYR A 99 -5.34 10.53 -3.01
C TYR A 99 -6.63 10.31 -2.21
N LEU A 100 -6.64 9.38 -1.25
CA LEU A 100 -7.80 9.14 -0.37
C LEU A 100 -8.14 10.37 0.46
N LYS A 101 -7.13 11.02 1.02
CA LYS A 101 -7.28 12.27 1.77
C LYS A 101 -7.89 13.39 0.92
N ALA A 102 -7.41 13.56 -0.31
CA ALA A 102 -7.89 14.57 -1.24
C ALA A 102 -9.37 14.39 -1.64
N GLN A 103 -9.90 13.16 -1.57
CA GLN A 103 -11.32 12.89 -1.79
C GLN A 103 -12.22 13.38 -0.65
N GLN A 104 -11.69 13.54 0.55
CA GLN A 104 -12.43 13.85 1.77
C GLN A 104 -12.29 15.31 2.21
N GLU A 105 -11.16 15.94 1.91
CA GLU A 105 -10.82 17.28 2.40
C GLU A 105 -11.06 18.36 1.33
N LYS A 106 -11.76 19.41 1.68
CA LYS A 106 -12.14 20.51 0.75
C LYS A 106 -10.97 21.38 0.30
N ASP A 107 -9.89 21.42 1.07
CA ASP A 107 -8.70 22.22 0.78
C ASP A 107 -7.75 21.54 -0.21
N TRP A 108 -8.13 20.36 -0.69
CA TRP A 108 -7.37 19.62 -1.68
C TRP A 108 -8.02 19.69 -3.05
N PHE A 109 -7.20 19.95 -4.07
CA PHE A 109 -7.58 19.78 -5.46
C PHE A 109 -7.17 18.40 -5.94
N LEU A 110 -8.09 17.65 -6.51
CA LEU A 110 -7.85 16.33 -7.09
C LEU A 110 -8.26 16.32 -8.55
N TYR A 111 -7.34 15.92 -9.41
CA TYR A 111 -7.61 15.72 -10.83
C TYR A 111 -7.04 14.36 -11.30
N LYS A 112 -7.84 13.64 -12.05
CA LYS A 112 -7.52 12.34 -12.61
C LYS A 112 -7.60 12.41 -14.14
N ALA A 113 -6.46 12.37 -14.83
CA ALA A 113 -6.35 12.53 -16.26
C ALA A 113 -6.18 11.17 -16.94
N LYS A 114 -7.28 10.47 -17.24
CA LYS A 114 -7.23 9.21 -17.97
C LYS A 114 -6.96 9.46 -19.46
N ALA A 115 -6.12 8.65 -20.07
CA ALA A 115 -5.79 8.79 -21.49
C ALA A 115 -7.03 8.62 -22.37
N SER A 116 -7.94 7.72 -22.02
CA SER A 116 -9.23 7.50 -22.71
C SER A 116 -10.16 8.72 -22.69
N GLU A 117 -10.03 9.63 -21.70
CA GLU A 117 -10.88 10.80 -21.53
C GLU A 117 -10.24 12.09 -22.06
N THR A 118 -8.90 12.19 -22.05
CA THR A 118 -8.18 13.41 -22.41
C THR A 118 -8.03 13.64 -23.92
N ASN A 119 -8.11 12.58 -24.71
CA ASN A 119 -7.85 12.58 -26.15
C ASN A 119 -6.46 13.16 -26.54
N LEU A 120 -5.47 13.10 -25.64
CA LEU A 120 -4.11 13.56 -25.89
C LEU A 120 -3.26 12.50 -26.59
N VAL A 121 -3.66 11.23 -26.51
CA VAL A 121 -3.01 10.11 -27.16
C VAL A 121 -3.99 9.51 -28.17
N ASP A 122 -3.52 9.25 -29.36
CA ASP A 122 -4.34 8.67 -30.42
C ASP A 122 -4.84 7.28 -30.03
N LYS A 123 -6.10 6.95 -30.43
CA LYS A 123 -6.74 5.69 -30.07
C LYS A 123 -5.96 4.47 -30.58
N GLU A 124 -5.35 4.58 -31.76
CA GLU A 124 -4.53 3.51 -32.34
C GLU A 124 -3.31 3.19 -31.46
N GLU A 125 -2.67 4.23 -30.89
CA GLU A 125 -1.56 4.08 -29.95
C GLU A 125 -2.01 3.48 -28.62
N LEU A 126 -3.19 3.88 -28.11
CA LEU A 126 -3.76 3.28 -26.90
C LEU A 126 -4.08 1.80 -27.10
N ASP A 127 -4.64 1.42 -28.25
CA ASP A 127 -4.95 0.02 -28.60
C ASP A 127 -3.65 -0.80 -28.76
N ALA A 128 -2.60 -0.22 -29.33
CA ALA A 128 -1.29 -0.86 -29.44
C ALA A 128 -0.63 -1.05 -28.07
N ALA A 129 -0.65 -0.01 -27.22
CA ALA A 129 -0.14 -0.07 -25.86
C ALA A 129 -0.86 -1.15 -25.04
N PHE A 130 -2.20 -1.22 -25.13
CA PHE A 130 -2.98 -2.24 -24.44
C PHE A 130 -2.57 -3.67 -24.82
N LYS A 131 -2.36 -3.93 -26.11
CA LYS A 131 -1.94 -5.26 -26.62
C LYS A 131 -0.54 -5.66 -26.13
N VAL A 132 0.36 -4.69 -25.99
CA VAL A 132 1.76 -4.96 -25.56
C VAL A 132 1.90 -5.07 -24.05
N MET A 133 1.22 -4.19 -23.31
CA MET A 133 1.38 -4.07 -21.86
C MET A 133 0.46 -5.01 -21.06
N GLY A 134 -0.65 -5.43 -21.66
CA GLY A 134 -1.73 -6.14 -20.98
C GLY A 134 -2.61 -5.21 -20.14
N ALA A 135 -3.81 -5.68 -19.80
CA ALA A 135 -4.85 -4.86 -19.19
C ALA A 135 -4.40 -4.18 -17.87
N ALA A 136 -3.73 -4.91 -16.99
CA ALA A 136 -3.36 -4.39 -15.68
C ALA A 136 -2.36 -3.22 -15.75
N THR A 137 -1.29 -3.37 -16.54
CA THR A 137 -0.29 -2.31 -16.73
C THR A 137 -0.89 -1.13 -17.48
N TYR A 138 -1.71 -1.39 -18.51
CA TYR A 138 -2.39 -0.36 -19.26
C TYR A 138 -3.32 0.48 -18.35
N ASN A 139 -4.15 -0.18 -17.54
CA ASN A 139 -5.05 0.50 -16.62
C ASN A 139 -4.30 1.36 -15.60
N GLN A 140 -3.14 0.91 -15.14
CA GLN A 140 -2.28 1.67 -14.24
C GLN A 140 -1.70 2.93 -14.93
N GLU A 141 -1.04 2.75 -16.07
CA GLU A 141 -0.26 3.82 -16.72
C GLU A 141 -1.13 4.78 -17.53
N PHE A 142 -2.24 4.33 -18.11
CA PHE A 142 -3.08 5.14 -18.99
C PHE A 142 -4.45 5.48 -18.40
N GLU A 143 -5.01 4.64 -17.53
CA GLU A 143 -6.35 4.84 -16.96
C GLU A 143 -6.32 5.24 -15.47
N CYS A 144 -5.15 5.58 -14.94
CA CYS A 144 -4.96 6.04 -13.55
C CYS A 144 -5.52 5.06 -12.51
N SER A 145 -5.43 3.75 -12.74
CA SER A 145 -5.93 2.75 -11.82
C SER A 145 -4.90 2.46 -10.73
N PHE A 146 -5.31 2.56 -9.46
CA PHE A 146 -4.52 2.08 -8.33
C PHE A 146 -4.58 0.56 -8.18
N ILE A 147 -5.55 -0.10 -8.81
CA ILE A 147 -5.77 -1.56 -8.83
C ILE A 147 -4.98 -2.18 -10.01
N GLY A 148 -3.83 -1.65 -10.33
CA GLY A 148 -2.94 -2.25 -11.33
C GLY A 148 -2.09 -3.35 -10.69
N ASN A 149 -1.73 -4.39 -11.46
CA ASN A 149 -0.68 -5.30 -11.03
C ASN A 149 0.60 -4.50 -10.79
N VAL A 150 0.94 -4.27 -9.52
CA VAL A 150 2.29 -3.83 -9.18
C VAL A 150 3.23 -4.85 -9.83
N ARG A 151 4.09 -4.42 -10.74
CA ARG A 151 5.12 -5.29 -11.34
C ARG A 151 5.84 -6.01 -10.20
N GLY A 152 5.67 -7.33 -10.13
CA GLY A 152 6.15 -8.12 -9.00
C GLY A 152 5.10 -8.43 -7.92
N SER A 153 3.85 -7.97 -8.05
CA SER A 153 2.78 -8.42 -7.16
C SER A 153 2.57 -9.92 -7.34
N ILE A 154 2.79 -10.65 -6.26
CA ILE A 154 2.73 -12.13 -6.26
C ILE A 154 1.30 -12.63 -6.50
N TYR A 155 0.30 -11.88 -6.03
CA TYR A 155 -1.10 -12.28 -6.03
C TYR A 155 -2.03 -11.32 -6.79
N GLY A 156 -1.51 -10.23 -7.38
CA GLY A 156 -2.33 -9.16 -7.97
C GLY A 156 -3.34 -9.63 -9.00
N GLU A 157 -2.94 -10.49 -9.95
CA GLU A 157 -3.86 -11.05 -10.96
C GLU A 157 -4.97 -11.88 -10.34
N LEU A 158 -4.66 -12.65 -9.29
CA LEU A 158 -5.65 -13.47 -8.60
C LEU A 158 -6.64 -12.63 -7.80
N ILE A 159 -6.16 -11.57 -7.16
CA ILE A 159 -7.02 -10.63 -6.43
C ILE A 159 -7.94 -9.88 -7.40
N SER A 160 -7.41 -9.35 -8.51
CA SER A 160 -8.24 -8.72 -9.55
C SER A 160 -9.32 -9.66 -10.09
N LYS A 161 -8.96 -10.94 -10.27
CA LYS A 161 -9.94 -11.95 -10.68
C LYS A 161 -11.04 -12.19 -9.64
N LEU A 162 -10.69 -12.18 -8.34
CA LEU A 162 -11.68 -12.28 -7.26
C LEU A 162 -12.64 -11.08 -7.25
N GLU A 163 -12.13 -9.89 -7.54
CA GLU A 163 -12.95 -8.67 -7.67
C GLU A 163 -13.91 -8.76 -8.87
N ASP A 164 -13.40 -9.13 -10.05
CA ASP A 164 -14.20 -9.30 -11.27
C ASP A 164 -15.32 -10.36 -11.09
N GLU A 165 -15.00 -11.45 -10.37
CA GLU A 165 -15.94 -12.53 -10.05
C GLU A 165 -16.86 -12.20 -8.86
N LYS A 166 -16.74 -10.98 -8.27
CA LYS A 166 -17.51 -10.52 -7.11
C LYS A 166 -17.35 -11.41 -5.88
N ARG A 167 -16.18 -11.97 -5.69
CA ARG A 167 -15.83 -12.78 -4.52
C ARG A 167 -15.25 -11.96 -3.37
N ILE A 168 -14.87 -10.71 -3.62
CA ILE A 168 -14.63 -9.69 -2.61
C ILE A 168 -15.95 -8.94 -2.45
N ALA A 169 -16.75 -9.36 -1.47
CA ALA A 169 -18.10 -8.90 -1.25
C ALA A 169 -18.47 -9.11 0.22
N ARG A 170 -19.71 -8.85 0.61
CA ARG A 170 -20.17 -9.14 1.96
C ARG A 170 -20.27 -10.65 2.19
N VAL A 171 -19.45 -11.18 3.10
CA VAL A 171 -19.38 -12.61 3.47
C VAL A 171 -19.60 -12.75 4.99
N PRO A 172 -20.86 -12.79 5.45
CA PRO A 172 -21.17 -12.81 6.88
C PRO A 172 -20.77 -14.13 7.52
N TYR A 173 -20.54 -14.10 8.83
CA TYR A 173 -20.38 -15.30 9.65
C TYR A 173 -21.64 -16.20 9.56
N ASP A 174 -21.43 -17.48 9.31
CA ASP A 174 -22.49 -18.51 9.32
C ASP A 174 -22.30 -19.41 10.55
N PRO A 175 -23.21 -19.39 11.53
CA PRO A 175 -23.12 -20.23 12.75
C PRO A 175 -23.12 -21.74 12.48
N SER A 176 -23.52 -22.18 11.30
CA SER A 176 -23.54 -23.60 10.92
C SER A 176 -22.13 -24.18 10.67
N TYR A 177 -21.13 -23.31 10.50
CA TYR A 177 -19.74 -23.71 10.27
C TYR A 177 -18.83 -23.12 11.35
N PRO A 178 -17.89 -23.91 11.90
CA PRO A 178 -16.94 -23.38 12.86
C PRO A 178 -15.92 -22.45 12.18
N VAL A 179 -15.42 -21.48 12.96
CA VAL A 179 -14.40 -20.54 12.52
C VAL A 179 -13.03 -21.11 12.81
N ASN A 180 -12.18 -21.10 11.81
CA ASN A 180 -10.76 -21.35 11.94
C ASN A 180 -10.00 -20.02 11.92
N THR A 181 -8.84 -19.97 12.56
CA THR A 181 -7.98 -18.80 12.51
C THR A 181 -6.60 -19.16 11.97
N ALA A 182 -6.03 -18.29 11.15
CA ALA A 182 -4.65 -18.38 10.68
C ALA A 182 -3.89 -17.15 11.17
N TRP A 183 -2.74 -17.37 11.79
CA TRP A 183 -1.98 -16.36 12.49
C TRP A 183 -0.62 -16.12 11.85
N ASP A 184 -0.26 -14.88 11.68
CA ASP A 184 1.11 -14.41 11.54
C ASP A 184 1.47 -13.64 12.81
N ILE A 185 2.55 -14.05 13.51
CA ILE A 185 2.82 -13.59 14.87
C ILE A 185 4.12 -12.80 14.89
N GLY A 186 4.03 -11.49 15.01
CA GLY A 186 5.10 -10.55 15.31
C GLY A 186 4.89 -9.86 16.67
N PHE A 187 5.95 -9.36 17.29
CA PHE A 187 5.85 -8.51 18.47
C PHE A 187 6.09 -7.04 18.11
N ASN A 188 7.25 -6.73 17.52
CA ASN A 188 7.57 -5.40 16.99
C ASN A 188 6.89 -5.16 15.63
N ASP A 189 6.75 -6.21 14.83
CA ASP A 189 5.93 -6.23 13.63
C ASP A 189 4.48 -6.58 13.99
N SER A 190 3.54 -6.31 13.08
CA SER A 190 2.14 -6.61 13.30
C SER A 190 1.89 -8.10 13.49
N THR A 191 1.08 -8.47 14.49
CA THR A 191 0.41 -9.78 14.51
C THR A 191 -0.88 -9.68 13.72
N ALA A 192 -1.04 -10.53 12.71
CA ALA A 192 -2.24 -10.62 11.90
C ALA A 192 -3.00 -11.93 12.16
N ILE A 193 -4.34 -11.84 12.23
CA ILE A 193 -5.23 -12.98 12.44
C ILE A 193 -6.29 -12.94 11.33
N LEU A 194 -6.33 -13.97 10.51
CA LEU A 194 -7.43 -14.20 9.57
C LEU A 194 -8.44 -15.17 10.19
N PHE A 195 -9.72 -14.81 10.11
CA PHE A 195 -10.84 -15.65 10.53
C PHE A 195 -11.55 -16.19 9.31
N TYR A 196 -11.66 -17.50 9.19
CA TYR A 196 -12.25 -18.13 8.02
C TYR A 196 -13.10 -19.35 8.34
N GLN A 197 -14.06 -19.62 7.46
CA GLN A 197 -14.95 -20.78 7.52
C GLN A 197 -14.75 -21.63 6.27
N ASN A 198 -14.70 -22.95 6.42
CA ASN A 198 -14.69 -23.87 5.30
C ASN A 198 -16.15 -24.26 4.97
N VAL A 199 -16.65 -23.83 3.83
CA VAL A 199 -18.02 -24.08 3.36
C VAL A 199 -17.97 -24.93 2.09
N GLY A 200 -18.03 -26.23 2.24
CA GLY A 200 -17.83 -27.17 1.14
C GLY A 200 -16.44 -27.03 0.52
N HIS A 201 -16.36 -26.58 -0.74
CA HIS A 201 -15.09 -26.34 -1.42
C HIS A 201 -14.63 -24.88 -1.30
N ALA A 202 -15.47 -23.99 -0.81
CA ALA A 202 -15.15 -22.58 -0.63
C ALA A 202 -14.50 -22.30 0.73
N ILE A 203 -13.71 -21.22 0.77
CA ILE A 203 -13.10 -20.67 1.98
C ILE A 203 -13.63 -19.26 2.12
N ASN A 204 -14.44 -19.04 3.12
CA ASN A 204 -15.00 -17.73 3.42
C ASN A 204 -14.10 -17.03 4.46
N ILE A 205 -13.34 -16.05 4.05
CA ILE A 205 -12.57 -15.16 4.94
C ILE A 205 -13.56 -14.10 5.42
N ILE A 206 -14.01 -14.26 6.67
CA ILE A 206 -15.12 -13.48 7.24
C ILE A 206 -14.66 -12.27 8.03
N ASP A 207 -13.41 -12.26 8.46
CA ASP A 207 -12.87 -11.19 9.31
C ASP A 207 -11.34 -11.21 9.31
N CYS A 208 -10.72 -10.07 9.61
CA CYS A 208 -9.30 -9.98 9.92
C CYS A 208 -9.06 -9.06 11.12
N TYR A 209 -7.98 -9.31 11.83
CA TYR A 209 -7.53 -8.47 12.92
C TYR A 209 -6.02 -8.28 12.83
N GLU A 210 -5.56 -7.06 12.94
CA GLU A 210 -4.14 -6.72 12.95
C GLU A 210 -3.83 -5.76 14.09
N ASN A 211 -2.75 -6.02 14.82
CA ASN A 211 -2.23 -5.12 15.84
C ASN A 211 -0.74 -5.40 16.10
N ASN A 212 -0.03 -4.45 16.66
CA ASN A 212 1.36 -4.59 17.06
C ASN A 212 1.57 -4.30 18.55
N ASN A 213 2.75 -4.63 19.07
CA ASN A 213 3.14 -4.38 20.46
C ASN A 213 2.15 -4.95 21.52
N GLN A 214 1.45 -6.04 21.18
CA GLN A 214 0.52 -6.72 22.07
C GLN A 214 1.00 -8.14 22.36
N ALA A 215 0.70 -8.63 23.57
CA ALA A 215 0.99 -9.99 23.99
C ALA A 215 -0.25 -10.92 23.83
N PHE A 216 -0.05 -12.24 23.93
CA PHE A 216 -1.13 -13.23 23.78
C PHE A 216 -2.41 -12.99 24.59
N PRO A 217 -2.37 -12.47 25.85
CA PRO A 217 -3.61 -12.15 26.57
C PRO A 217 -4.55 -11.20 25.83
N HIS A 218 -3.99 -10.20 25.12
CA HIS A 218 -4.77 -9.27 24.30
C HIS A 218 -5.52 -10.01 23.18
N TYR A 219 -4.80 -10.83 22.42
CA TYR A 219 -5.40 -11.57 21.30
C TYR A 219 -6.42 -12.63 21.78
N ALA A 220 -6.16 -13.27 22.91
CA ALA A 220 -7.13 -14.18 23.54
C ALA A 220 -8.43 -13.47 23.91
N GLN A 221 -8.33 -12.21 24.35
CA GLN A 221 -9.51 -11.38 24.66
C GLN A 221 -10.28 -11.02 23.38
N ILE A 222 -9.57 -10.60 22.30
CA ILE A 222 -10.20 -10.32 21.00
C ILE A 222 -11.00 -11.52 20.48
N LEU A 223 -10.43 -12.74 20.57
CA LEU A 223 -11.17 -13.93 20.14
C LEU A 223 -12.44 -14.17 20.95
N LYS A 224 -12.42 -13.90 22.25
CA LYS A 224 -13.61 -14.02 23.11
C LYS A 224 -14.68 -12.97 22.78
N GLU A 225 -14.26 -11.74 22.45
CA GLU A 225 -15.18 -10.64 22.12
C GLU A 225 -15.90 -10.83 20.79
N LYS A 226 -15.31 -11.56 19.84
CA LYS A 226 -15.91 -11.82 18.52
C LYS A 226 -17.06 -12.86 18.54
N ASP A 227 -17.25 -13.57 19.65
CA ASP A 227 -18.36 -14.52 19.87
C ASP A 227 -18.54 -15.57 18.75
N TYR A 228 -17.42 -16.01 18.14
CA TYR A 228 -17.40 -17.07 17.14
C TYR A 228 -17.26 -18.46 17.78
N VAL A 229 -17.84 -19.47 17.15
CA VAL A 229 -17.58 -20.87 17.50
C VAL A 229 -16.30 -21.32 16.80
N TYR A 230 -15.21 -21.47 17.54
CA TYR A 230 -13.89 -21.81 17.00
C TYR A 230 -13.65 -23.32 16.90
N ASP A 231 -12.94 -23.76 15.81
CA ASP A 231 -12.41 -25.13 15.66
C ASP A 231 -10.87 -25.12 15.84
N LYS A 232 -10.12 -24.56 14.88
CA LYS A 232 -8.67 -24.62 14.85
C LYS A 232 -8.03 -23.25 14.83
N HIS A 233 -6.95 -23.11 15.61
CA HIS A 233 -6.04 -22.00 15.51
C HIS A 233 -4.74 -22.48 14.85
N ILE A 234 -4.40 -21.95 13.66
CA ILE A 234 -3.21 -22.32 12.91
C ILE A 234 -2.17 -21.21 13.11
N GLY A 235 -1.01 -21.56 13.64
CA GLY A 235 0.05 -20.61 13.90
C GLY A 235 1.37 -21.00 13.24
N PRO A 236 2.33 -20.06 13.11
CA PRO A 236 3.62 -20.28 12.50
C PRO A 236 4.50 -21.19 13.37
N HIS A 237 5.53 -21.76 12.76
CA HIS A 237 6.51 -22.61 13.45
C HIS A 237 7.28 -21.89 14.56
N ASP A 238 7.37 -20.56 14.52
CA ASP A 238 8.01 -19.73 15.56
C ASP A 238 7.34 -19.82 16.93
N LEU A 239 6.12 -20.33 16.99
CA LEU A 239 5.45 -20.64 18.26
C LEU A 239 6.15 -21.76 19.08
N GLU A 240 6.98 -22.59 18.44
CA GLU A 240 7.75 -23.63 19.12
C GLU A 240 9.11 -23.12 19.68
N GLN A 241 9.46 -21.84 19.41
CA GLN A 241 10.63 -21.23 20.00
C GLN A 241 10.45 -21.06 21.52
N THR A 242 11.48 -21.47 22.25
CA THR A 242 11.52 -21.34 23.71
C THR A 242 11.99 -19.93 24.09
N ASP A 243 11.25 -19.27 24.94
CA ASP A 243 11.66 -18.01 25.56
C ASP A 243 12.77 -18.27 26.59
N PHE A 244 13.90 -17.58 26.43
CA PHE A 244 15.08 -17.78 27.27
C PHE A 244 14.82 -17.43 28.75
N THR A 245 13.91 -16.49 29.00
CA THR A 245 13.65 -15.97 30.35
C THR A 245 12.73 -16.92 31.14
N THR A 246 11.72 -17.49 30.45
CA THR A 246 10.68 -18.32 31.09
C THR A 246 10.90 -19.81 30.92
N GLY A 247 11.77 -20.23 30.00
CA GLY A 247 12.00 -21.63 29.63
C GLY A 247 10.80 -22.31 28.96
N ARG A 248 9.75 -21.54 28.60
CA ARG A 248 8.52 -22.02 27.98
C ARG A 248 8.46 -21.63 26.51
N THR A 249 7.79 -22.45 25.71
CA THR A 249 7.50 -22.10 24.32
C THR A 249 6.35 -21.08 24.27
N ARG A 250 6.34 -20.25 23.21
CA ARG A 250 5.20 -19.35 22.95
C ARG A 250 3.88 -20.11 22.84
N ARG A 251 3.90 -21.32 22.30
CA ARG A 251 2.76 -22.25 22.20
C ARG A 251 2.21 -22.65 23.56
N GLU A 252 3.10 -22.95 24.53
CA GLU A 252 2.69 -23.30 25.91
C GLU A 252 2.03 -22.11 26.63
N VAL A 253 2.57 -20.90 26.42
CA VAL A 253 1.98 -19.68 26.98
C VAL A 253 0.58 -19.45 26.38
N ALA A 254 0.42 -19.58 25.08
CA ALA A 254 -0.87 -19.46 24.41
C ALA A 254 -1.87 -20.52 24.88
N TYR A 255 -1.40 -21.76 25.08
CA TYR A 255 -2.25 -22.85 25.59
C TYR A 255 -2.84 -22.55 26.96
N GLN A 256 -2.09 -21.92 27.86
CA GLN A 256 -2.58 -21.51 29.20
C GLN A 256 -3.70 -20.45 29.11
N LEU A 257 -3.78 -19.71 28.03
CA LEU A 257 -4.83 -18.72 27.76
C LEU A 257 -6.02 -19.33 26.99
N GLY A 258 -5.98 -20.66 26.74
CA GLY A 258 -7.04 -21.38 26.02
C GLY A 258 -6.84 -21.47 24.52
N LEU A 259 -5.73 -20.93 23.97
CA LEU A 259 -5.42 -20.95 22.54
C LEU A 259 -4.64 -22.22 22.20
N LYS A 260 -5.30 -23.20 21.55
CA LYS A 260 -4.70 -24.47 21.14
C LYS A 260 -4.21 -24.39 19.70
N PHE A 261 -2.96 -24.00 19.51
CA PHE A 261 -2.39 -23.89 18.17
C PHE A 261 -2.01 -25.23 17.55
N ARG A 262 -2.43 -25.40 16.29
CA ARG A 262 -1.84 -26.34 15.35
C ARG A 262 -0.72 -25.60 14.59
N ILE A 263 0.48 -26.14 14.64
CA ILE A 263 1.63 -25.52 13.94
C ILE A 263 1.57 -25.83 12.46
N ALA A 264 1.69 -24.79 11.65
CA ALA A 264 1.80 -24.90 10.20
C ALA A 264 3.15 -25.56 9.83
N PRO A 265 3.21 -26.35 8.75
CA PRO A 265 4.47 -26.89 8.27
C PRO A 265 5.40 -25.76 7.84
N LYS A 266 6.70 -25.92 8.10
CA LYS A 266 7.70 -24.99 7.61
C LYS A 266 7.89 -25.20 6.10
N LEU A 267 7.44 -24.25 5.31
CA LEU A 267 7.57 -24.23 3.86
C LEU A 267 8.66 -23.25 3.44
N SER A 268 9.22 -23.45 2.24
CA SER A 268 9.96 -22.38 1.58
C SER A 268 9.02 -21.22 1.23
N ILE A 269 9.58 -20.03 1.03
CA ILE A 269 8.78 -18.86 0.60
C ILE A 269 8.04 -19.15 -0.71
N GLU A 270 8.71 -19.82 -1.65
CA GLU A 270 8.15 -20.17 -2.96
C GLU A 270 6.99 -21.18 -2.83
N ASP A 271 7.12 -22.21 -2.00
CA ASP A 271 6.06 -23.17 -1.73
C ASP A 271 4.86 -22.51 -1.03
N GLY A 272 5.13 -21.59 -0.10
CA GLY A 272 4.10 -20.79 0.56
C GLY A 272 3.32 -19.91 -0.43
N ILE A 273 4.03 -19.22 -1.33
CA ILE A 273 3.43 -18.43 -2.41
C ILE A 273 2.57 -19.33 -3.31
N HIS A 274 3.10 -20.50 -3.70
CA HIS A 274 2.37 -21.44 -4.56
C HIS A 274 1.10 -21.95 -3.87
N ALA A 275 1.18 -22.30 -2.60
CA ALA A 275 0.04 -22.75 -1.81
C ALA A 275 -1.08 -21.68 -1.77
N VAL A 276 -0.73 -20.41 -1.54
CA VAL A 276 -1.70 -19.31 -1.57
C VAL A 276 -2.31 -19.13 -2.97
N LYS A 277 -1.51 -19.21 -4.03
CA LYS A 277 -2.03 -19.14 -5.42
C LYS A 277 -3.04 -20.23 -5.73
N MET A 278 -2.86 -21.42 -5.20
CA MET A 278 -3.81 -22.54 -5.35
C MET A 278 -5.07 -22.39 -4.49
N LEU A 279 -4.97 -21.63 -3.39
CA LEU A 279 -6.06 -21.45 -2.44
C LEU A 279 -6.99 -20.29 -2.85
N LEU A 280 -6.43 -19.14 -3.27
CA LEU A 280 -7.17 -17.93 -3.62
C LEU A 280 -8.36 -18.16 -4.57
N PRO A 281 -8.28 -18.99 -5.62
CA PRO A 281 -9.44 -19.26 -6.49
C PRO A 281 -10.66 -19.88 -5.79
N ARG A 282 -10.52 -20.28 -4.53
CA ARG A 282 -11.59 -20.85 -3.71
C ARG A 282 -12.06 -19.89 -2.61
N CYS A 283 -11.39 -18.74 -2.47
CA CYS A 283 -11.68 -17.78 -1.42
C CYS A 283 -12.82 -16.83 -1.80
N TYR A 284 -13.61 -16.49 -0.78
CA TYR A 284 -14.51 -15.33 -0.72
C TYR A 284 -14.05 -14.47 0.44
N ILE A 285 -13.98 -13.16 0.25
CA ILE A 285 -13.40 -12.23 1.22
C ILE A 285 -14.44 -11.19 1.61
N ASP A 286 -14.67 -11.06 2.91
CA ASP A 286 -15.61 -10.06 3.42
C ASP A 286 -15.06 -8.66 3.26
N VAL A 287 -15.80 -7.80 2.55
CA VAL A 287 -15.40 -6.43 2.25
C VAL A 287 -15.49 -5.53 3.48
N ASP A 288 -16.42 -5.79 4.39
CA ASP A 288 -16.68 -4.92 5.54
C ASP A 288 -15.62 -5.09 6.65
N ASN A 289 -15.09 -6.31 6.81
CA ASN A 289 -14.16 -6.65 7.90
C ASN A 289 -12.71 -6.87 7.46
N CYS A 290 -12.44 -7.06 6.14
CA CYS A 290 -11.10 -7.41 5.65
C CYS A 290 -10.45 -6.33 4.76
N THR A 291 -11.07 -5.16 4.56
CA THR A 291 -10.55 -4.06 3.73
C THR A 291 -10.07 -2.86 4.54
N LYS A 292 -9.33 -3.11 5.61
CA LYS A 292 -8.73 -2.02 6.41
C LYS A 292 -7.31 -1.71 5.95
#